data_5e0a9465c052eafd556bdbb0ee2296bd
#
_entry.id   5e0a9465c052eafd556bdbb0ee2296bd
#
_cell.length_a   1.000
_cell.length_b   1.000
_cell.length_c   1.000
_cell.angle_alpha   90.00
_cell.angle_beta   90.00
_cell.angle_gamma   90.00
#
_symmetry.space_group_name_H-M   'P 1'
#
loop_
_entity.id
_entity.type
_entity.pdbx_description
1 polymer ?
#
loop_
_entity_poly.entity_id
_entity_poly.type
_entity_poly.pdbx_seq_one_letter_code
_entity_poly.pdbx_strand_id
1 'polypeptide(L)'
;MQLPEKKYIASFDIDAQNTFTPVCPDELPVAEGDTIAPELNAQAQFASLRLASRDAHSRCALWISDAEHAPLTPISGYPDLDIHWPAHAIIGTKGFDFIDGLDEAAYNYQVFKGIEADKHPYGACYHDLKDTLSTGAIEYLSCHGITTVICGGLATDYCVKNT
;
A
#
# COMPACT_ATOMS: atom_id res chain seq x y z
N MET A 1 -26.37 2.64 -1.37
CA MET A 1 -25.82 1.30 -1.08
C MET A 1 -26.07 1.04 0.40
N GLN A 2 -26.57 -0.14 0.79
CA GLN A 2 -26.74 -0.51 2.20
C GLN A 2 -25.57 -1.43 2.58
N LEU A 3 -24.79 -1.04 3.59
CA LEU A 3 -23.70 -1.87 4.10
C LEU A 3 -24.27 -3.08 4.87
N PRO A 4 -23.58 -4.24 4.86
CA PRO A 4 -23.93 -5.36 5.70
C PRO A 4 -23.68 -5.06 7.19
N GLU A 5 -23.97 -6.03 8.06
CA GLU A 5 -23.62 -5.89 9.48
C GLU A 5 -22.10 -5.71 9.66
N LYS A 6 -21.72 -4.85 10.60
CA LYS A 6 -20.31 -4.48 10.88
C LYS A 6 -19.37 -5.70 10.98
N LYS A 7 -19.83 -6.82 11.53
CA LYS A 7 -19.02 -8.05 11.69
C LYS A 7 -18.53 -8.68 10.38
N TYR A 8 -19.15 -8.31 9.25
CA TYR A 8 -18.80 -8.78 7.91
C TYR A 8 -18.00 -7.76 7.10
N ILE A 9 -17.62 -6.64 7.72
CA ILE A 9 -16.92 -5.55 7.06
C ILE A 9 -15.49 -5.46 7.60
N ALA A 10 -14.51 -5.32 6.70
CA ALA A 10 -13.17 -4.88 7.02
C ALA A 10 -12.91 -3.50 6.41
N SER A 11 -12.08 -2.70 7.09
CA SER A 11 -11.44 -1.50 6.56
C SER A 11 -10.02 -1.86 6.16
N PHE A 12 -9.57 -1.40 5.01
CA PHE A 12 -8.23 -1.63 4.52
C PHE A 12 -7.57 -0.31 4.13
N ASP A 13 -6.59 0.11 4.92
CA ASP A 13 -5.83 1.34 4.72
C ASP A 13 -4.62 0.99 3.83
N ILE A 14 -4.69 1.42 2.57
CA ILE A 14 -3.71 1.06 1.55
C ILE A 14 -2.60 2.12 1.55
N ASP A 15 -1.37 1.70 1.87
CA ASP A 15 -0.13 2.45 1.76
C ASP A 15 -0.24 3.91 2.26
N ALA A 16 -0.91 4.11 3.39
CA ALA A 16 -1.07 5.42 4.01
C ALA A 16 0.25 5.83 4.72
N GLN A 17 1.32 6.00 3.92
CA GLN A 17 2.69 6.24 4.34
C GLN A 17 3.17 7.64 3.96
N ASN A 18 4.18 8.14 4.69
CA ASN A 18 4.76 9.46 4.44
C ASN A 18 5.38 9.60 3.05
N THR A 19 5.85 8.52 2.44
CA THR A 19 6.40 8.49 1.07
C THR A 19 5.44 9.06 0.02
N PHE A 20 4.13 8.85 0.23
CA PHE A 20 3.07 9.30 -0.68
C PHE A 20 2.45 10.62 -0.23
N THR A 21 3.20 11.46 0.48
CA THR A 21 2.70 12.73 1.03
C THR A 21 3.71 13.86 0.86
N PRO A 22 3.31 15.13 1.00
CA PRO A 22 4.22 16.26 0.99
C PRO A 22 5.28 16.24 2.11
N VAL A 23 5.17 15.32 3.09
CA VAL A 23 6.17 15.11 4.15
C VAL A 23 7.49 14.57 3.58
N CYS A 24 7.43 13.82 2.47
CA CYS A 24 8.59 13.31 1.72
C CYS A 24 8.55 13.82 0.26
N PRO A 25 8.84 15.10 0.02
CA PRO A 25 8.61 15.75 -1.27
C PRO A 25 9.47 15.20 -2.41
N ASP A 26 10.59 14.56 -2.09
CA ASP A 26 11.52 13.99 -3.07
C ASP A 26 11.18 12.52 -3.44
N GLU A 27 10.15 11.93 -2.81
CA GLU A 27 9.69 10.58 -3.10
C GLU A 27 8.50 10.62 -4.10
N LEU A 28 7.30 10.21 -3.70
CA LEU A 28 6.11 10.18 -4.57
C LEU A 28 4.93 10.97 -3.96
N PRO A 29 5.08 12.28 -3.69
CA PRO A 29 4.10 13.04 -2.94
C PRO A 29 2.77 13.20 -3.69
N VAL A 30 1.68 12.85 -3.02
CA VAL A 30 0.30 13.15 -3.40
C VAL A 30 -0.15 14.37 -2.59
N ALA A 31 -0.73 15.35 -3.26
CA ALA A 31 -1.25 16.56 -2.58
C ALA A 31 -2.27 16.16 -1.52
N GLU A 32 -2.15 16.74 -0.32
CA GLU A 32 -3.02 16.49 0.83
C GLU A 32 -3.01 15.05 1.36
N GLY A 33 -2.08 14.20 0.87
CA GLY A 33 -1.97 12.80 1.31
C GLY A 33 -1.68 12.64 2.81
N ASP A 34 -1.05 13.62 3.43
CA ASP A 34 -0.77 13.68 4.87
C ASP A 34 -2.00 14.04 5.73
N THR A 35 -3.12 14.43 5.12
CA THR A 35 -4.33 14.86 5.83
C THR A 35 -5.43 13.79 5.92
N ILE A 36 -5.24 12.61 5.31
CA ILE A 36 -6.29 11.58 5.17
C ILE A 36 -6.50 10.69 6.40
N ALA A 37 -5.68 10.81 7.44
CA ALA A 37 -5.79 9.94 8.62
C ALA A 37 -7.15 10.03 9.33
N PRO A 38 -7.81 11.20 9.48
CA PRO A 38 -9.15 11.29 10.05
C PRO A 38 -10.19 10.50 9.27
N GLU A 39 -10.15 10.55 7.95
CA GLU A 39 -11.08 9.83 7.05
C GLU A 39 -10.88 8.31 7.15
N LEU A 40 -9.63 7.83 7.17
CA LEU A 40 -9.31 6.42 7.37
C LEU A 40 -9.76 5.94 8.76
N ASN A 41 -9.56 6.74 9.80
CA ASN A 41 -10.04 6.43 11.14
C ASN A 41 -11.58 6.43 11.20
N ALA A 42 -12.25 7.33 10.49
CA ALA A 42 -13.71 7.33 10.39
C ALA A 42 -14.23 6.12 9.63
N GLN A 43 -13.60 5.74 8.51
CA GLN A 43 -13.89 4.54 7.73
C GLN A 43 -13.81 3.28 8.59
N ALA A 44 -12.78 3.16 9.42
CA ALA A 44 -12.57 2.00 10.29
C ALA A 44 -13.71 1.79 11.31
N GLN A 45 -14.50 2.81 11.65
CA GLN A 45 -15.64 2.69 12.57
C GLN A 45 -16.77 1.80 12.00
N PHE A 46 -16.83 1.64 10.69
CA PHE A 46 -17.83 0.79 10.03
C PHE A 46 -17.41 -0.68 9.97
N ALA A 47 -16.18 -1.01 10.32
CA ALA A 47 -15.56 -2.32 10.16
C ALA A 47 -15.30 -3.03 11.50
N SER A 48 -15.35 -4.36 11.51
CA SER A 48 -14.96 -5.19 12.66
C SER A 48 -13.47 -5.54 12.66
N LEU A 49 -12.83 -5.48 11.47
CA LEU A 49 -11.39 -5.67 11.30
C LEU A 49 -10.81 -4.46 10.54
N ARG A 50 -9.58 -4.11 10.88
CA ARG A 50 -8.82 -3.09 10.19
C ARG A 50 -7.50 -3.67 9.71
N LEU A 51 -7.24 -3.56 8.40
CA LEU A 51 -6.02 -3.99 7.76
C LEU A 51 -5.23 -2.77 7.28
N ALA A 52 -3.92 -2.92 7.12
CA ALA A 52 -3.10 -1.96 6.42
C ALA A 52 -2.16 -2.66 5.45
N SER A 53 -1.79 -1.95 4.38
CA SER A 53 -0.61 -2.28 3.60
C SER A 53 0.44 -1.19 3.71
N ARG A 54 1.70 -1.56 3.49
CA ARG A 54 2.83 -0.65 3.29
C ARG A 54 3.69 -1.12 2.14
N ASP A 55 4.07 -0.20 1.27
CA ASP A 55 5.25 -0.40 0.46
C ASP A 55 6.47 -0.52 1.38
N ALA A 56 7.30 -1.52 1.10
CA ALA A 56 8.40 -1.89 1.98
C ALA A 56 9.62 -2.22 1.13
N HIS A 57 10.27 -1.18 0.60
CA HIS A 57 11.27 -1.35 -0.44
C HIS A 57 12.70 -1.42 0.07
N SER A 58 13.50 -2.22 -0.63
CA SER A 58 14.94 -2.28 -0.43
C SER A 58 15.63 -1.08 -1.08
N ARG A 59 16.71 -0.57 -0.46
CA ARG A 59 17.62 0.40 -1.09
C ARG A 59 18.30 -0.12 -2.36
N CYS A 60 18.30 -1.44 -2.56
CA CYS A 60 18.91 -2.11 -3.70
C CYS A 60 17.86 -2.58 -4.73
N ALA A 61 16.65 -2.04 -4.69
CA ALA A 61 15.60 -2.40 -5.62
C ALA A 61 16.00 -2.01 -7.06
N LEU A 62 15.79 -2.94 -8.00
CA LEU A 62 16.25 -2.82 -9.38
C LEU A 62 15.45 -1.81 -10.22
N TRP A 63 14.29 -1.42 -9.72
CA TRP A 63 13.40 -0.47 -10.38
C TRP A 63 13.66 1.00 -9.96
N ILE A 64 14.58 1.24 -9.02
CA ILE A 64 14.90 2.61 -8.60
C ILE A 64 15.54 3.34 -9.79
N SER A 65 14.97 4.50 -10.12
CA SER A 65 15.51 5.40 -11.16
C SER A 65 16.87 5.97 -10.79
N ASP A 66 17.73 6.17 -11.80
CA ASP A 66 19.07 6.70 -11.66
C ASP A 66 19.42 7.65 -12.82
N ALA A 67 20.69 7.96 -13.00
CA ALA A 67 21.17 8.84 -14.06
C ALA A 67 21.01 8.25 -15.48
N GLU A 68 20.93 6.93 -15.61
CA GLU A 68 20.78 6.21 -16.88
C GLU A 68 19.32 5.82 -17.15
N HIS A 69 18.51 5.66 -16.08
CA HIS A 69 17.13 5.22 -16.14
C HIS A 69 16.22 6.25 -15.46
N ALA A 70 15.63 7.12 -16.28
CA ALA A 70 14.71 8.15 -15.79
C ALA A 70 13.43 7.54 -15.20
N PRO A 71 12.77 8.21 -14.23
CA PRO A 71 11.47 7.79 -13.73
C PRO A 71 10.45 7.57 -14.86
N LEU A 72 9.56 6.60 -14.68
CA LEU A 72 8.50 6.19 -15.61
C LEU A 72 9.01 5.61 -16.95
N THR A 73 10.28 5.27 -17.05
CA THR A 73 10.79 4.54 -18.22
C THR A 73 10.59 3.03 -18.05
N PRO A 74 10.24 2.30 -19.13
CA PRO A 74 9.97 0.87 -19.05
C PRO A 74 11.19 0.03 -18.64
N ILE A 75 10.94 -1.00 -17.85
CA ILE A 75 11.91 -2.04 -17.48
C ILE A 75 11.66 -3.28 -18.34
N SER A 76 12.71 -3.93 -18.80
CA SER A 76 12.62 -5.19 -19.54
C SER A 76 13.47 -6.28 -18.89
N GLY A 77 13.06 -7.56 -19.09
CA GLY A 77 13.83 -8.71 -18.58
C GLY A 77 13.44 -9.17 -17.17
N TYR A 78 12.56 -8.45 -16.49
CA TYR A 78 12.04 -8.80 -15.16
C TYR A 78 10.52 -8.97 -15.22
N PRO A 79 9.96 -10.12 -14.79
CA PRO A 79 8.52 -10.40 -14.93
C PRO A 79 7.63 -9.58 -13.98
N ASP A 80 8.19 -9.05 -12.90
CA ASP A 80 7.49 -8.34 -11.83
C ASP A 80 7.97 -6.89 -11.66
N LEU A 81 8.58 -6.33 -12.72
CA LEU A 81 8.94 -4.93 -12.86
C LEU A 81 8.43 -4.40 -14.19
N ASP A 82 7.76 -3.26 -14.19
CA ASP A 82 7.22 -2.63 -15.38
C ASP A 82 7.92 -1.31 -15.75
N ILE A 83 8.10 -0.42 -14.78
CA ILE A 83 8.72 0.90 -14.98
C ILE A 83 9.63 1.27 -13.82
N HIS A 84 10.55 2.20 -14.08
CA HIS A 84 11.40 2.81 -13.05
C HIS A 84 10.61 3.84 -12.24
N TRP A 85 10.80 3.82 -10.93
CA TRP A 85 10.24 4.79 -9.97
C TRP A 85 11.35 5.52 -9.20
N PRO A 86 11.14 6.75 -8.73
CA PRO A 86 12.00 7.33 -7.70
C PRO A 86 12.12 6.39 -6.50
N ALA A 87 13.24 6.44 -5.80
CA ALA A 87 13.38 5.71 -4.55
C ALA A 87 12.28 6.20 -3.56
N HIS A 88 11.48 5.30 -3.04
CA HIS A 88 10.37 5.61 -2.15
C HIS A 88 10.11 4.46 -1.17
N ALA A 89 9.42 4.75 -0.06
CA ALA A 89 9.04 3.76 0.97
C ALA A 89 10.18 2.82 1.40
N ILE A 90 11.41 3.33 1.43
CA ILE A 90 12.57 2.51 1.79
C ILE A 90 12.48 2.14 3.27
N ILE A 91 12.56 0.84 3.58
CA ILE A 91 12.47 0.31 4.94
C ILE A 91 13.44 1.04 5.88
N GLY A 92 12.92 1.50 7.01
CA GLY A 92 13.68 2.22 8.04
C GLY A 92 13.91 3.71 7.75
N THR A 93 13.22 4.28 6.75
CA THR A 93 13.17 5.73 6.51
C THR A 93 11.84 6.32 6.96
N LYS A 94 11.77 7.66 7.04
CA LYS A 94 10.52 8.38 7.33
C LYS A 94 9.43 8.11 6.28
N GLY A 95 9.82 7.92 5.02
CA GLY A 95 8.90 7.58 3.93
C GLY A 95 8.17 6.26 4.17
N PHE A 96 8.84 5.28 4.79
CA PHE A 96 8.25 3.98 5.13
C PHE A 96 7.21 4.05 6.26
N ASP A 97 7.31 5.04 7.17
CA ASP A 97 6.41 5.15 8.30
C ASP A 97 4.99 5.56 7.86
N PHE A 98 3.98 5.17 8.63
CA PHE A 98 2.61 5.68 8.45
C PHE A 98 2.56 7.20 8.59
N ILE A 99 1.56 7.81 7.95
CA ILE A 99 1.23 9.22 8.17
C ILE A 99 0.81 9.46 9.63
N ASP A 100 1.03 10.69 10.11
CA ASP A 100 0.62 11.07 11.45
C ASP A 100 -0.90 10.89 11.65
N GLY A 101 -1.28 10.41 12.83
CA GLY A 101 -2.68 10.18 13.19
C GLY A 101 -3.18 8.75 12.95
N LEU A 102 -2.36 7.87 12.38
CA LEU A 102 -2.63 6.42 12.32
C LEU A 102 -1.87 5.70 13.44
N ASP A 103 -2.57 4.83 14.17
CA ASP A 103 -1.98 3.99 15.21
C ASP A 103 -1.70 2.59 14.66
N GLU A 104 -0.43 2.21 14.59
CA GLU A 104 0.00 0.90 14.10
C GLU A 104 -0.61 -0.26 14.92
N ALA A 105 -0.86 -0.06 16.21
CA ALA A 105 -1.48 -1.06 17.07
C ALA A 105 -2.98 -1.28 16.79
N ALA A 106 -3.61 -0.40 16.01
CA ALA A 106 -5.02 -0.53 15.63
C ALA A 106 -5.27 -1.53 14.49
N TYR A 107 -4.22 -2.01 13.82
CA TYR A 107 -4.35 -2.94 12.71
C TYR A 107 -4.33 -4.40 13.14
N ASN A 108 -5.32 -5.16 12.69
CA ASN A 108 -5.42 -6.59 12.95
C ASN A 108 -4.50 -7.42 12.03
N TYR A 109 -4.18 -6.89 10.86
CA TYR A 109 -3.30 -7.51 9.86
C TYR A 109 -2.57 -6.45 9.07
N GLN A 110 -1.29 -6.66 8.81
CA GLN A 110 -0.50 -5.76 7.99
C GLN A 110 0.22 -6.52 6.87
N VAL A 111 0.17 -5.95 5.68
CA VAL A 111 0.87 -6.43 4.50
C VAL A 111 2.08 -5.53 4.25
N PHE A 112 3.23 -6.14 4.00
CA PHE A 112 4.42 -5.48 3.48
C PHE A 112 4.66 -5.99 2.06
N LYS A 113 4.64 -5.10 1.08
CA LYS A 113 4.80 -5.46 -0.33
C LYS A 113 6.03 -4.83 -0.96
N GLY A 114 6.60 -5.49 -2.00
CA GLY A 114 7.77 -4.99 -2.71
C GLY A 114 9.08 -5.09 -1.91
N ILE A 115 9.20 -6.08 -1.01
CA ILE A 115 10.41 -6.31 -0.18
C ILE A 115 11.54 -6.83 -1.08
N GLU A 116 11.24 -7.68 -2.05
CA GLU A 116 12.20 -8.24 -2.99
C GLU A 116 12.67 -7.18 -3.97
N ALA A 117 13.98 -7.17 -4.26
CA ALA A 117 14.59 -6.14 -5.09
C ALA A 117 14.11 -6.17 -6.55
N ASP A 118 13.61 -7.29 -7.01
CA ASP A 118 13.15 -7.56 -8.39
C ASP A 118 11.63 -7.59 -8.53
N LYS A 119 10.89 -7.03 -7.54
CA LYS A 119 9.44 -6.93 -7.56
C LYS A 119 8.96 -5.52 -7.20
N HIS A 120 7.88 -5.10 -7.86
CA HIS A 120 7.19 -3.85 -7.57
C HIS A 120 5.68 -4.01 -7.74
N PRO A 121 5.01 -4.78 -6.85
CA PRO A 121 3.56 -4.94 -6.90
C PRO A 121 2.84 -3.66 -6.51
N TYR A 122 1.73 -3.35 -7.19
CA TYR A 122 0.89 -2.20 -6.83
C TYR A 122 -0.16 -2.58 -5.78
N GLY A 123 -0.89 -3.67 -6.00
CA GLY A 123 -1.96 -4.10 -5.09
C GLY A 123 -1.45 -4.76 -3.82
N ALA A 124 -2.23 -4.66 -2.74
CA ALA A 124 -1.88 -5.26 -1.45
C ALA A 124 -2.24 -6.75 -1.32
N CYS A 125 -2.95 -7.32 -2.31
CA CYS A 125 -3.38 -8.72 -2.25
C CYS A 125 -2.33 -9.70 -2.75
N TYR A 126 -1.34 -9.24 -3.55
CA TYR A 126 -0.32 -10.09 -4.16
C TYR A 126 1.07 -9.47 -4.09
N HIS A 127 2.11 -10.32 -4.08
CA HIS A 127 3.52 -9.92 -4.10
C HIS A 127 4.11 -9.77 -5.51
N ASP A 128 3.32 -10.03 -6.55
CA ASP A 128 3.76 -10.02 -7.94
C ASP A 128 2.74 -9.29 -8.84
N LEU A 129 3.17 -8.88 -10.04
CA LEU A 129 2.31 -8.17 -11.00
C LEU A 129 1.29 -9.08 -11.71
N LYS A 130 1.39 -10.41 -11.53
CA LYS A 130 0.51 -11.40 -12.17
C LYS A 130 -0.56 -11.96 -11.24
N ASP A 131 -0.65 -11.44 -10.02
CA ASP A 131 -1.61 -11.88 -9.01
C ASP A 131 -1.52 -13.39 -8.70
N THR A 132 -0.31 -13.93 -8.61
CA THR A 132 -0.09 -15.36 -8.38
C THR A 132 0.47 -15.69 -7.00
N LEU A 133 1.16 -14.74 -6.35
CA LEU A 133 1.79 -14.92 -5.06
C LEU A 133 1.04 -14.11 -3.99
N SER A 134 0.10 -14.76 -3.30
CA SER A 134 -0.75 -14.12 -2.27
C SER A 134 0.06 -13.51 -1.12
N THR A 135 -0.36 -12.34 -0.64
CA THR A 135 0.12 -11.72 0.61
C THR A 135 -0.55 -12.29 1.85
N GLY A 136 -1.56 -13.14 1.70
CA GLY A 136 -2.39 -13.65 2.78
C GLY A 136 -3.57 -12.75 3.15
N ALA A 137 -3.70 -11.55 2.57
CA ALA A 137 -4.76 -10.61 2.94
C ALA A 137 -6.15 -11.17 2.61
N ILE A 138 -6.34 -11.75 1.42
CA ILE A 138 -7.61 -12.36 1.00
C ILE A 138 -7.97 -13.54 1.89
N GLU A 139 -7.01 -14.40 2.18
CA GLU A 139 -7.17 -15.56 3.05
C GLU A 139 -7.52 -15.14 4.48
N TYR A 140 -6.84 -14.11 5.00
CA TYR A 140 -7.13 -13.55 6.31
C TYR A 140 -8.58 -13.03 6.39
N LEU A 141 -9.01 -12.23 5.42
CA LEU A 141 -10.37 -11.72 5.33
C LEU A 141 -11.40 -12.86 5.25
N SER A 142 -11.13 -13.85 4.39
CA SER A 142 -12.02 -15.01 4.17
C SER A 142 -12.16 -15.86 5.43
N CYS A 143 -11.06 -16.14 6.14
CA CYS A 143 -11.08 -16.90 7.41
C CYS A 143 -11.87 -16.20 8.51
N HIS A 144 -11.99 -14.87 8.46
CA HIS A 144 -12.80 -14.09 9.41
C HIS A 144 -14.23 -13.84 8.95
N GLY A 145 -14.65 -14.43 7.83
CA GLY A 145 -16.02 -14.30 7.30
C GLY A 145 -16.34 -12.90 6.76
N ILE A 146 -15.31 -12.12 6.38
CA ILE A 146 -15.49 -10.79 5.79
C ILE A 146 -16.06 -10.95 4.37
N THR A 147 -17.10 -10.19 4.07
CA THR A 147 -17.76 -10.17 2.76
C THR A 147 -17.71 -8.81 2.07
N THR A 148 -17.29 -7.79 2.81
CA THR A 148 -17.18 -6.41 2.31
C THR A 148 -15.91 -5.79 2.83
N VAL A 149 -15.14 -5.18 1.95
CA VAL A 149 -13.96 -4.40 2.29
C VAL A 149 -14.17 -2.95 1.88
N ILE A 150 -13.87 -2.02 2.77
CA ILE A 150 -13.84 -0.60 2.48
C ILE A 150 -12.37 -0.21 2.36
N CYS A 151 -11.92 0.15 1.15
CA CYS A 151 -10.56 0.55 0.88
C CYS A 151 -10.43 2.07 0.86
N GLY A 152 -9.39 2.58 1.49
CA GLY A 152 -8.95 3.96 1.42
C GLY A 152 -7.43 4.00 1.47
N GLY A 153 -6.81 5.13 1.12
CA GLY A 153 -5.33 5.25 1.17
C GLY A 153 -4.74 5.93 -0.06
N LEU A 154 -3.48 5.63 -0.35
CA LEU A 154 -2.65 6.29 -1.35
C LEU A 154 -1.99 5.28 -2.30
N ALA A 155 -1.89 5.54 -3.62
CA ALA A 155 -2.71 6.53 -4.30
C ALA A 155 -3.90 5.83 -4.96
N THR A 156 -5.01 6.56 -5.14
CA THR A 156 -6.29 5.99 -5.64
C THR A 156 -6.16 5.32 -7.00
N ASP A 157 -5.35 5.85 -7.89
CA ASP A 157 -5.16 5.39 -9.27
C ASP A 157 -4.10 4.29 -9.42
N TYR A 158 -3.34 4.00 -8.37
CA TYR A 158 -2.33 2.94 -8.30
C TYR A 158 -2.66 1.88 -7.24
N CYS A 159 -2.14 2.02 -6.04
CA CYS A 159 -2.20 0.96 -5.02
C CYS A 159 -3.64 0.67 -4.56
N VAL A 160 -4.47 1.70 -4.36
CA VAL A 160 -5.87 1.50 -3.95
C VAL A 160 -6.68 0.80 -5.04
N LYS A 161 -6.53 1.23 -6.30
CA LYS A 161 -7.23 0.64 -7.44
C LYS A 161 -6.85 -0.83 -7.68
N ASN A 162 -5.60 -1.20 -7.42
CA ASN A 162 -5.09 -2.54 -7.69
C ASN A 162 -5.23 -3.50 -6.50
N THR A 163 -5.72 -3.01 -5.36
CA THR A 163 -6.06 -3.84 -4.20
C THR A 163 -7.50 -4.33 -4.28
#